data_f011b95eed34c7ef4d3781f37cb35c86
#
_entry.id   f011b95eed34c7ef4d3781f37cb35c86
#
_cell.length_a   1.000
_cell.length_b   1.000
_cell.length_c   1.000
_cell.angle_alpha   90.00
_cell.angle_beta   90.00
_cell.angle_gamma   90.00
#
_symmetry.space_group_name_H-M   'P 1'
#
loop_
_entity.id
_entity.type
_entity.pdbx_description
1 polymer ?
#
loop_
_entity_poly.entity_id
_entity_poly.type
_entity_poly.pdbx_seq_one_letter_code
_entity_poly.pdbx_strand_id
1 'polypeptide(L)'
;HPLSFQLAEELCRLTPEEINHVFFVNSGSEAIDTALKIVMAYHHAKGENRPRFISRERAYHGVNIGGVSLSGLVNNRRAFPAVMPNIVHMRHTWTDEELHTPGQRHTGADRAEDLQRAIDNFGGETIGAVFIEPVAGSTGTLPPPHGYLQRIREICAANNILLVFDDVICGFGRVGGNFSADAFDVTPDIITMAKALTNGSIPMGAVAVRDDIYETVTDASAMGGIELFHGYTYSGHPAACAAGLASLAIYREEGLFDRAQEMA
;
A
#
# COMPACT_ATOMS: atom_id res chain seq x y z
N HIS A 1 -3.09 -13.20 20.81
CA HIS A 1 -1.78 -13.21 21.50
C HIS A 1 -1.39 -11.80 21.93
N PRO A 2 -0.97 -11.55 23.20
CA PRO A 2 -0.73 -10.19 23.71
C PRO A 2 0.20 -9.34 22.84
N LEU A 3 1.31 -9.92 22.33
CA LEU A 3 2.27 -9.16 21.50
C LEU A 3 1.68 -8.70 20.16
N SER A 4 0.68 -9.40 19.61
CA SER A 4 0.05 -8.95 18.38
C SER A 4 -0.81 -7.71 18.60
N PHE A 5 -1.51 -7.62 19.73
CA PHE A 5 -2.26 -6.41 20.09
C PHE A 5 -1.31 -5.24 20.37
N GLN A 6 -0.22 -5.48 21.10
CA GLN A 6 0.79 -4.45 21.37
C GLN A 6 1.43 -3.94 20.05
N LEU A 7 1.79 -4.84 19.14
CA LEU A 7 2.36 -4.44 17.85
C LEU A 7 1.34 -3.68 17.00
N ALA A 8 0.08 -4.10 16.97
CA ALA A 8 -0.98 -3.40 16.26
C ALA A 8 -1.15 -1.96 16.80
N GLU A 9 -1.17 -1.80 18.13
CA GLU A 9 -1.25 -0.50 18.78
C GLU A 9 -0.05 0.39 18.41
N GLU A 10 1.17 -0.14 18.46
CA GLU A 10 2.38 0.62 18.08
C GLU A 10 2.38 1.00 16.60
N LEU A 11 1.87 0.16 15.70
CA LEU A 11 1.74 0.47 14.27
C LEU A 11 0.70 1.58 14.04
N CYS A 12 -0.47 1.49 14.72
CA CYS A 12 -1.50 2.52 14.63
C CYS A 12 -1.04 3.90 15.13
N ARG A 13 -0.05 3.96 16.02
CA ARG A 13 0.56 5.24 16.45
C ARG A 13 1.48 5.85 15.39
N LEU A 14 1.94 5.07 14.42
CA LEU A 14 2.83 5.51 13.36
C LEU A 14 2.07 5.83 12.06
N THR A 15 0.88 5.25 11.87
CA THR A 15 0.04 5.52 10.70
C THR A 15 -0.78 6.81 10.89
N PRO A 16 -1.31 7.42 9.82
CA PRO A 16 -2.30 8.50 9.94
C PRO A 16 -3.46 8.10 10.85
N GLU A 17 -4.02 9.07 11.59
CA GLU A 17 -5.03 8.85 12.64
C GLU A 17 -6.22 8.01 12.16
N GLU A 18 -6.63 8.19 10.93
CA GLU A 18 -7.77 7.48 10.33
C GLU A 18 -7.46 6.01 9.99
N ILE A 19 -6.16 5.63 9.94
CA ILE A 19 -5.70 4.27 9.58
C ILE A 19 -5.28 3.55 10.86
N ASN A 20 -6.24 2.91 11.53
CA ASN A 20 -6.08 2.44 12.91
C ASN A 20 -6.46 0.96 13.12
N HIS A 21 -6.66 0.19 12.05
CA HIS A 21 -6.87 -1.26 12.11
C HIS A 21 -5.80 -2.02 11.34
N VAL A 22 -5.20 -3.03 11.95
CA VAL A 22 -4.07 -3.78 11.39
C VAL A 22 -4.42 -5.26 11.21
N PHE A 23 -4.19 -5.77 10.01
CA PHE A 23 -4.24 -7.19 9.68
C PHE A 23 -2.82 -7.72 9.44
N PHE A 24 -2.37 -8.71 10.22
CA PHE A 24 -1.04 -9.29 10.10
C PHE A 24 -0.96 -10.38 9.03
N VAL A 25 0.14 -10.38 8.30
CA VAL A 25 0.51 -11.36 7.28
C VAL A 25 1.98 -11.74 7.43
N ASN A 26 2.55 -12.56 6.53
CA ASN A 26 3.91 -13.04 6.67
C ASN A 26 4.90 -12.43 5.66
N SER A 27 4.42 -11.63 4.72
CA SER A 27 5.26 -11.00 3.69
C SER A 27 4.55 -9.81 3.03
N GLY A 28 5.31 -8.97 2.29
CA GLY A 28 4.73 -7.92 1.46
C GLY A 28 3.82 -8.45 0.35
N SER A 29 4.15 -9.62 -0.22
CA SER A 29 3.29 -10.24 -1.25
C SER A 29 1.93 -10.64 -0.69
N GLU A 30 1.89 -11.19 0.53
CA GLU A 30 0.64 -11.49 1.23
C GLU A 30 -0.09 -10.22 1.65
N ALA A 31 0.63 -9.15 2.01
CA ALA A 31 0.02 -7.86 2.33
C ALA A 31 -0.75 -7.29 1.12
N ILE A 32 -0.17 -7.35 -0.06
CA ILE A 32 -0.84 -6.90 -1.29
C ILE A 32 -2.07 -7.76 -1.62
N ASP A 33 -1.96 -9.09 -1.57
CA ASP A 33 -3.12 -9.97 -1.83
C ASP A 33 -4.22 -9.78 -0.78
N THR A 34 -3.83 -9.50 0.47
CA THR A 34 -4.78 -9.17 1.56
C THR A 34 -5.45 -7.82 1.31
N ALA A 35 -4.71 -6.79 0.93
CA ALA A 35 -5.27 -5.49 0.58
C ALA A 35 -6.27 -5.59 -0.58
N LEU A 36 -5.94 -6.34 -1.64
CA LEU A 36 -6.87 -6.62 -2.75
C LEU A 36 -8.18 -7.25 -2.24
N LYS A 37 -8.08 -8.26 -1.36
CA LYS A 37 -9.26 -8.94 -0.80
C LYS A 37 -10.07 -8.04 0.12
N ILE A 38 -9.43 -7.18 0.91
CA ILE A 38 -10.12 -6.18 1.75
C ILE A 38 -10.89 -5.20 0.87
N VAL A 39 -10.27 -4.67 -0.20
CA VAL A 39 -10.95 -3.79 -1.16
C VAL A 39 -12.16 -4.47 -1.79
N MET A 40 -12.03 -5.74 -2.20
CA MET A 40 -13.15 -6.51 -2.76
C MET A 40 -14.27 -6.70 -1.73
N ALA A 41 -13.93 -7.06 -0.49
CA ALA A 41 -14.88 -7.25 0.59
C ALA A 41 -15.62 -5.96 0.96
N TYR A 42 -14.90 -4.83 1.02
CA TYR A 42 -15.45 -3.52 1.28
C TYR A 42 -16.52 -3.13 0.22
N HIS A 43 -16.18 -3.21 -1.06
CA HIS A 43 -17.14 -2.87 -2.11
C HIS A 43 -18.30 -3.86 -2.18
N HIS A 44 -18.04 -5.16 -1.95
CA HIS A 44 -19.10 -6.16 -1.86
C HIS A 44 -20.08 -5.87 -0.72
N ALA A 45 -19.58 -5.50 0.46
CA ALA A 45 -20.40 -5.12 1.61
C ALA A 45 -21.29 -3.90 1.31
N LYS A 46 -20.82 -2.96 0.49
CA LYS A 46 -21.58 -1.81 0.00
C LYS A 46 -22.56 -2.14 -1.15
N GLY A 47 -22.58 -3.38 -1.63
CA GLY A 47 -23.38 -3.76 -2.80
C GLY A 47 -22.82 -3.22 -4.13
N GLU A 48 -21.55 -2.82 -4.15
CA GLU A 48 -20.87 -2.27 -5.32
C GLU A 48 -20.07 -3.36 -6.06
N ASN A 49 -20.11 -3.34 -7.39
CA ASN A 49 -19.29 -4.24 -8.22
C ASN A 49 -18.16 -3.46 -8.87
N ARG A 50 -17.00 -3.41 -8.22
CA ARG A 50 -15.80 -2.68 -8.67
C ARG A 50 -14.64 -3.64 -8.94
N PRO A 51 -14.68 -4.43 -10.03
CA PRO A 51 -13.70 -5.50 -10.28
C PRO A 51 -12.36 -5.00 -10.83
N ARG A 52 -12.21 -3.69 -11.09
CA ARG A 52 -11.04 -3.12 -11.74
C ARG A 52 -10.07 -2.55 -10.71
N PHE A 53 -8.78 -2.80 -10.94
CA PHE A 53 -7.70 -2.22 -10.13
C PHE A 53 -6.73 -1.48 -11.04
N ILE A 54 -6.24 -0.36 -10.54
CA ILE A 54 -5.26 0.47 -11.25
C ILE A 54 -3.91 0.32 -10.55
N SER A 55 -2.87 0.17 -11.33
CA SER A 55 -1.48 0.19 -10.89
C SER A 55 -0.65 1.05 -11.85
N ARG A 56 0.66 0.93 -11.82
CA ARG A 56 1.56 1.75 -12.63
C ARG A 56 2.55 0.87 -13.39
N GLU A 57 2.94 1.30 -14.58
CA GLU A 57 4.11 0.75 -15.27
C GLU A 57 5.33 0.80 -14.35
N ARG A 58 6.21 -0.18 -14.46
CA ARG A 58 7.40 -0.34 -13.62
C ARG A 58 7.12 -0.56 -12.12
N ALA A 59 5.86 -0.70 -11.70
CA ALA A 59 5.54 -1.02 -10.30
C ALA A 59 5.92 -2.46 -9.94
N TYR A 60 6.23 -2.68 -8.67
CA TYR A 60 6.44 -4.00 -8.08
C TYR A 60 5.59 -4.15 -6.82
N HIS A 61 4.68 -5.13 -6.83
CA HIS A 61 3.76 -5.38 -5.72
C HIS A 61 3.83 -6.83 -5.20
N GLY A 62 4.99 -7.45 -5.27
CA GLY A 62 5.19 -8.82 -4.77
C GLY A 62 5.09 -9.89 -5.86
N VAL A 63 5.07 -11.16 -5.44
CA VAL A 63 5.24 -12.34 -6.30
C VAL A 63 4.01 -13.26 -6.32
N ASN A 64 3.02 -13.04 -5.47
CA ASN A 64 1.75 -13.77 -5.52
C ASN A 64 0.93 -13.31 -6.74
N ILE A 65 -0.15 -14.03 -7.06
CA ILE A 65 -0.95 -13.77 -8.27
C ILE A 65 -1.50 -12.35 -8.31
N GLY A 66 -1.99 -11.81 -7.19
CA GLY A 66 -2.45 -10.42 -7.10
C GLY A 66 -1.32 -9.44 -7.36
N GLY A 67 -0.20 -9.60 -6.64
CA GLY A 67 0.97 -8.74 -6.79
C GLY A 67 1.58 -8.79 -8.19
N VAL A 68 1.72 -9.98 -8.80
CA VAL A 68 2.17 -10.12 -10.20
C VAL A 68 1.21 -9.46 -11.17
N SER A 69 -0.10 -9.52 -10.91
CA SER A 69 -1.12 -8.88 -11.74
C SER A 69 -1.00 -7.36 -11.72
N LEU A 70 -0.76 -6.78 -10.55
CA LEU A 70 -0.53 -5.34 -10.36
C LEU A 70 0.85 -4.90 -10.85
N SER A 71 1.83 -5.82 -10.95
CA SER A 71 3.20 -5.48 -11.36
C SER A 71 3.24 -4.88 -12.78
N GLY A 72 3.95 -3.76 -12.93
CA GLY A 72 4.28 -3.14 -14.21
C GLY A 72 5.63 -3.57 -14.78
N LEU A 73 6.34 -4.48 -14.09
CA LEU A 73 7.62 -5.03 -14.53
C LEU A 73 7.39 -6.19 -15.50
N VAL A 74 7.72 -6.00 -16.78
CA VAL A 74 7.50 -6.98 -17.85
C VAL A 74 8.13 -8.34 -17.53
N ASN A 75 9.34 -8.35 -16.98
CA ASN A 75 10.04 -9.61 -16.68
C ASN A 75 9.36 -10.41 -15.58
N ASN A 76 8.73 -9.76 -14.61
CA ASN A 76 8.02 -10.44 -13.52
C ASN A 76 6.71 -11.09 -13.99
N ARG A 77 6.16 -10.66 -15.13
CA ARG A 77 4.90 -11.14 -15.70
C ARG A 77 5.09 -12.13 -16.85
N ARG A 78 6.23 -12.08 -17.53
CA ARG A 78 6.46 -12.80 -18.79
C ARG A 78 6.17 -14.30 -18.71
N ALA A 79 6.53 -14.95 -17.61
CA ALA A 79 6.30 -16.39 -17.39
C ALA A 79 4.89 -16.73 -16.86
N PHE A 80 4.09 -15.71 -16.51
CA PHE A 80 2.79 -15.85 -15.85
C PHE A 80 1.68 -15.14 -16.65
N PRO A 81 1.29 -15.65 -17.82
CA PRO A 81 0.34 -14.94 -18.70
C PRO A 81 -1.10 -14.93 -18.17
N ALA A 82 -1.47 -15.91 -17.32
CA ALA A 82 -2.79 -16.03 -16.74
C ALA A 82 -2.83 -15.38 -15.34
N VAL A 83 -2.93 -14.05 -15.30
CA VAL A 83 -3.06 -13.24 -14.10
C VAL A 83 -4.51 -12.77 -13.89
N MET A 84 -4.76 -12.00 -12.83
CA MET A 84 -6.07 -11.41 -12.56
C MET A 84 -6.50 -10.51 -13.74
N PRO A 85 -7.77 -10.63 -14.21
CA PRO A 85 -8.32 -9.72 -15.22
C PRO A 85 -8.53 -8.31 -14.66
N ASN A 86 -8.83 -7.36 -15.53
CA ASN A 86 -9.23 -5.99 -15.17
C ASN A 86 -8.16 -5.17 -14.42
N ILE A 87 -6.89 -5.46 -14.61
CA ILE A 87 -5.80 -4.61 -14.14
C ILE A 87 -5.43 -3.61 -15.26
N VAL A 88 -5.39 -2.32 -14.90
CA VAL A 88 -4.97 -1.25 -15.80
C VAL A 88 -3.70 -0.61 -15.25
N HIS A 89 -2.71 -0.39 -16.11
CA HIS A 89 -1.46 0.26 -15.74
C HIS A 89 -1.43 1.67 -16.30
N MET A 90 -1.28 2.66 -15.42
CA MET A 90 -0.94 4.04 -15.76
C MET A 90 0.53 4.10 -16.21
N ARG A 91 0.89 5.11 -16.99
CA ARG A 91 2.30 5.36 -17.31
C ARG A 91 3.11 5.59 -16.04
N HIS A 92 4.39 5.18 -16.04
CA HIS A 92 5.31 5.53 -14.97
C HIS A 92 5.62 7.05 -15.00
N THR A 93 6.04 7.56 -13.84
CA THR A 93 6.32 9.00 -13.66
C THR A 93 7.70 9.43 -14.12
N TRP A 94 8.56 8.48 -14.50
CA TRP A 94 9.90 8.80 -14.99
C TRP A 94 9.86 9.49 -16.35
N THR A 95 10.57 10.62 -16.48
CA THR A 95 10.83 11.34 -17.74
C THR A 95 12.34 11.52 -17.91
N ASP A 96 12.79 11.67 -19.15
CA ASP A 96 14.22 11.88 -19.42
C ASP A 96 14.68 13.33 -19.15
N GLU A 97 13.73 14.25 -18.99
CA GLU A 97 13.98 15.68 -18.84
C GLU A 97 14.76 16.04 -17.57
N GLU A 98 14.54 15.32 -16.49
CA GLU A 98 15.20 15.56 -15.20
C GLU A 98 15.96 14.31 -14.72
N LEU A 99 16.63 13.62 -15.64
CA LEU A 99 17.27 12.32 -15.40
C LEU A 99 18.27 12.32 -14.24
N HIS A 100 18.97 13.41 -14.04
CA HIS A 100 20.01 13.55 -13.01
C HIS A 100 19.61 14.51 -11.87
N THR A 101 18.33 14.89 -11.78
CA THR A 101 17.85 15.75 -10.69
C THR A 101 17.63 14.90 -9.43
N PRO A 102 18.32 15.21 -8.31
CA PRO A 102 18.08 14.53 -7.03
C PRO A 102 16.68 14.85 -6.48
N GLY A 103 16.12 13.90 -5.73
CA GLY A 103 14.86 14.11 -5.02
C GLY A 103 13.62 14.06 -5.92
N GLN A 104 12.58 14.77 -5.51
CA GLN A 104 11.34 14.88 -6.28
C GLN A 104 11.53 15.79 -7.49
N ARG A 105 10.92 15.36 -8.60
CA ARG A 105 10.97 16.09 -9.86
C ARG A 105 9.83 17.08 -10.01
N HIS A 106 10.01 18.03 -10.91
CA HIS A 106 8.97 18.99 -11.31
C HIS A 106 8.19 18.51 -12.54
N THR A 107 8.78 17.62 -13.36
CA THR A 107 8.14 17.03 -14.54
C THR A 107 7.50 15.69 -14.24
N GLY A 108 6.43 15.33 -14.96
CA GLY A 108 5.75 14.03 -14.84
C GLY A 108 4.54 14.01 -13.91
N ALA A 109 4.20 15.10 -13.22
CA ALA A 109 2.99 15.19 -12.40
C ALA A 109 1.70 15.02 -13.23
N ASP A 110 1.71 15.42 -14.49
CA ASP A 110 0.64 15.23 -15.46
C ASP A 110 0.27 13.76 -15.69
N ARG A 111 1.17 12.83 -15.35
CA ARG A 111 0.90 11.38 -15.41
C ARG A 111 -0.20 10.93 -14.44
N ALA A 112 -0.54 11.74 -13.43
CA ALA A 112 -1.70 11.49 -12.57
C ALA A 112 -3.03 11.52 -13.36
N GLU A 113 -3.11 12.27 -14.44
CA GLU A 113 -4.29 12.33 -15.31
C GLU A 113 -4.55 11.01 -16.08
N ASP A 114 -3.60 10.08 -16.11
CA ASP A 114 -3.86 8.74 -16.63
C ASP A 114 -4.94 8.01 -15.80
N LEU A 115 -5.07 8.32 -14.50
CA LEU A 115 -6.18 7.82 -13.67
C LEU A 115 -7.51 8.41 -14.14
N GLN A 116 -7.57 9.72 -14.41
CA GLN A 116 -8.80 10.33 -14.93
C GLN A 116 -9.18 9.72 -16.29
N ARG A 117 -8.20 9.52 -17.18
CA ARG A 117 -8.46 8.86 -18.48
C ARG A 117 -8.98 7.42 -18.32
N ALA A 118 -8.49 6.67 -17.32
CA ALA A 118 -9.01 5.34 -17.01
C ALA A 118 -10.46 5.41 -16.52
N ILE A 119 -10.79 6.40 -15.68
CA ILE A 119 -12.15 6.66 -15.21
C ILE A 119 -13.07 7.01 -16.39
N ASP A 120 -12.65 7.91 -17.26
CA ASP A 120 -13.42 8.34 -18.44
C ASP A 120 -13.70 7.17 -19.40
N ASN A 121 -12.76 6.21 -19.48
CA ASN A 121 -12.86 5.07 -20.40
C ASN A 121 -13.65 3.87 -19.82
N PHE A 122 -13.57 3.65 -18.50
CA PHE A 122 -14.13 2.44 -17.87
C PHE A 122 -15.29 2.70 -16.90
N GLY A 123 -15.52 3.96 -16.51
CA GLY A 123 -16.42 4.34 -15.44
C GLY A 123 -15.77 4.21 -14.06
N GLY A 124 -15.80 5.28 -13.26
CA GLY A 124 -15.22 5.30 -11.92
C GLY A 124 -15.85 4.27 -10.98
N GLU A 125 -17.13 4.00 -11.17
CA GLU A 125 -17.91 3.01 -10.41
C GLU A 125 -17.47 1.55 -10.65
N THR A 126 -16.61 1.29 -11.65
CA THR A 126 -16.04 -0.04 -11.91
C THR A 126 -14.66 -0.24 -11.28
N ILE A 127 -14.05 0.84 -10.77
CA ILE A 127 -12.69 0.84 -10.25
C ILE A 127 -12.75 0.72 -8.72
N GLY A 128 -12.17 -0.35 -8.17
CA GLY A 128 -12.15 -0.60 -6.73
C GLY A 128 -11.05 0.16 -6.02
N ALA A 129 -9.84 0.12 -6.55
CA ALA A 129 -8.71 0.80 -5.93
C ALA A 129 -7.58 1.11 -6.92
N VAL A 130 -6.74 2.06 -6.49
CA VAL A 130 -5.43 2.36 -7.09
C VAL A 130 -4.34 1.88 -6.14
N PHE A 131 -3.41 1.07 -6.62
CA PHE A 131 -2.24 0.59 -5.88
C PHE A 131 -0.99 1.33 -6.36
N ILE A 132 -0.29 2.00 -5.47
CA ILE A 132 0.92 2.78 -5.79
C ILE A 132 2.00 2.54 -4.75
N GLU A 133 3.23 2.25 -5.21
CA GLU A 133 4.44 2.53 -4.43
C GLU A 133 4.66 4.04 -4.48
N PRO A 134 4.59 4.80 -3.36
CA PRO A 134 4.85 6.24 -3.39
C PRO A 134 6.21 6.56 -3.99
N VAL A 135 7.25 5.84 -3.59
CA VAL A 135 8.53 5.77 -4.29
C VAL A 135 8.66 4.39 -4.91
N ALA A 136 8.78 4.30 -6.24
CA ALA A 136 8.96 3.02 -6.90
C ALA A 136 10.35 2.46 -6.60
N GLY A 137 10.42 1.51 -5.65
CA GLY A 137 11.68 1.02 -5.09
C GLY A 137 12.45 0.12 -6.03
N SER A 138 11.84 -0.99 -6.45
CA SER A 138 12.48 -2.08 -7.19
C SER A 138 12.98 -1.69 -8.60
N THR A 139 12.46 -0.61 -9.16
CA THR A 139 12.81 -0.15 -10.51
C THR A 139 13.83 0.97 -10.55
N GLY A 140 14.47 1.27 -9.43
CA GLY A 140 15.58 2.21 -9.37
C GLY A 140 15.37 3.39 -8.44
N THR A 141 14.50 3.26 -7.45
CA THR A 141 14.20 4.30 -6.45
C THR A 141 13.73 5.58 -7.13
N LEU A 142 12.54 5.53 -7.72
CA LEU A 142 11.95 6.63 -8.46
C LEU A 142 10.99 7.41 -7.55
N PRO A 143 11.40 8.57 -7.00
CA PRO A 143 10.51 9.44 -6.23
C PRO A 143 9.34 9.94 -7.10
N PRO A 144 8.16 10.19 -6.50
CA PRO A 144 7.04 10.76 -7.23
C PRO A 144 7.34 12.22 -7.58
N PRO A 145 6.89 12.73 -8.74
CA PRO A 145 6.96 14.16 -9.03
C PRO A 145 6.14 14.98 -8.03
N HIS A 146 6.51 16.22 -7.81
CA HIS A 146 5.74 17.14 -6.98
C HIS A 146 4.29 17.24 -7.47
N GLY A 147 3.33 17.09 -6.55
CA GLY A 147 1.90 17.15 -6.84
C GLY A 147 1.28 15.88 -7.43
N TYR A 148 2.07 14.88 -7.82
CA TYR A 148 1.56 13.64 -8.42
C TYR A 148 0.66 12.85 -7.47
N LEU A 149 1.13 12.57 -6.25
CA LEU A 149 0.37 11.78 -5.28
C LEU A 149 -0.86 12.54 -4.78
N GLN A 150 -0.74 13.84 -4.58
CA GLN A 150 -1.86 14.72 -4.22
C GLN A 150 -2.96 14.65 -5.28
N ARG A 151 -2.58 14.75 -6.55
CA ARG A 151 -3.54 14.68 -7.65
C ARG A 151 -4.19 13.30 -7.77
N ILE A 152 -3.46 12.22 -7.59
CA ILE A 152 -4.01 10.85 -7.50
C ILE A 152 -5.06 10.77 -6.37
N ARG A 153 -4.73 11.30 -5.17
CA ARG A 153 -5.67 11.31 -4.02
C ARG A 153 -6.95 12.08 -4.34
N GLU A 154 -6.83 13.27 -4.95
CA GLU A 154 -7.98 14.07 -5.37
C GLU A 154 -8.91 13.31 -6.32
N ILE A 155 -8.33 12.71 -7.37
CA ILE A 155 -9.11 11.93 -8.35
C ILE A 155 -9.77 10.72 -7.68
N CYS A 156 -9.05 9.98 -6.83
CA CYS A 156 -9.60 8.86 -6.08
C CYS A 156 -10.78 9.30 -5.20
N ALA A 157 -10.62 10.38 -4.43
CA ALA A 157 -11.66 10.90 -3.54
C ALA A 157 -12.92 11.33 -4.31
N ALA A 158 -12.75 12.03 -5.42
CA ALA A 158 -13.86 12.48 -6.26
C ALA A 158 -14.68 11.34 -6.87
N ASN A 159 -14.13 10.12 -6.96
CA ASN A 159 -14.77 8.97 -7.60
C ASN A 159 -15.02 7.80 -6.64
N ASN A 160 -14.84 7.99 -5.33
CA ASN A 160 -14.96 6.95 -4.31
C ASN A 160 -14.10 5.71 -4.63
N ILE A 161 -12.90 5.91 -5.17
CA ILE A 161 -11.91 4.88 -5.46
C ILE A 161 -10.95 4.83 -4.28
N LEU A 162 -10.67 3.64 -3.75
CA LEU A 162 -9.70 3.50 -2.65
C LEU A 162 -8.28 3.71 -3.15
N LEU A 163 -7.47 4.39 -2.35
CA LEU A 163 -6.03 4.56 -2.59
C LEU A 163 -5.24 3.67 -1.63
N VAL A 164 -4.42 2.78 -2.19
CA VAL A 164 -3.55 1.88 -1.45
C VAL A 164 -2.11 2.30 -1.65
N PHE A 165 -1.42 2.64 -0.57
CA PHE A 165 0.04 2.83 -0.59
C PHE A 165 0.75 1.53 -0.28
N ASP A 166 1.59 1.09 -1.21
CA ASP A 166 2.54 0.02 -0.97
C ASP A 166 3.80 0.59 -0.32
N ASP A 167 3.80 0.62 1.00
CA ASP A 167 4.90 1.11 1.83
C ASP A 167 5.85 -0.01 2.29
N VAL A 168 5.79 -1.17 1.65
CA VAL A 168 6.68 -2.31 1.95
C VAL A 168 8.17 -1.93 1.90
N ILE A 169 8.55 -1.01 1.02
CA ILE A 169 9.92 -0.44 0.98
C ILE A 169 9.97 0.92 1.66
N CYS A 170 8.97 1.78 1.45
CA CYS A 170 9.02 3.20 1.82
C CYS A 170 8.73 3.46 3.31
N GLY A 171 8.04 2.55 3.98
CA GLY A 171 7.68 2.70 5.40
C GLY A 171 8.87 2.66 6.37
N PHE A 172 8.59 3.02 7.60
CA PHE A 172 9.51 2.97 8.72
C PHE A 172 10.75 3.85 8.53
N GLY A 173 10.55 5.12 8.15
CA GLY A 173 11.60 6.14 8.05
C GLY A 173 12.35 6.20 6.72
N ARG A 174 12.11 5.25 5.79
CA ARG A 174 12.88 5.16 4.55
C ARG A 174 12.82 6.42 3.67
N VAL A 175 11.73 7.15 3.71
CA VAL A 175 11.46 8.34 2.90
C VAL A 175 11.38 9.63 3.72
N GLY A 176 11.77 9.58 5.00
CA GLY A 176 11.84 10.74 5.88
C GLY A 176 10.57 11.03 6.70
N GLY A 177 9.69 10.08 6.85
CA GLY A 177 8.52 10.08 7.75
C GLY A 177 8.30 8.68 8.30
N ASN A 178 7.33 8.46 9.17
CA ASN A 178 7.00 7.09 9.61
C ASN A 178 6.61 6.24 8.41
N PHE A 179 5.72 6.80 7.58
CA PHE A 179 5.25 6.24 6.32
C PHE A 179 5.27 7.30 5.22
N SER A 180 5.04 6.88 3.98
CA SER A 180 4.97 7.80 2.84
C SER A 180 3.85 8.83 2.97
N ALA A 181 2.80 8.52 3.74
CA ALA A 181 1.72 9.46 4.03
C ALA A 181 2.26 10.74 4.67
N ASP A 182 3.15 10.62 5.65
CA ASP A 182 3.78 11.77 6.32
C ASP A 182 4.76 12.50 5.37
N ALA A 183 5.58 11.71 4.66
CA ALA A 183 6.65 12.26 3.81
C ALA A 183 6.12 13.08 2.62
N PHE A 184 4.94 12.72 2.10
CA PHE A 184 4.35 13.35 0.92
C PHE A 184 3.05 14.11 1.20
N ASP A 185 2.62 14.19 2.45
CA ASP A 185 1.38 14.87 2.87
C ASP A 185 0.16 14.37 2.07
N VAL A 186 0.02 13.04 1.99
CA VAL A 186 -1.10 12.37 1.30
C VAL A 186 -1.54 11.16 2.10
N THR A 187 -2.74 11.17 2.65
CA THR A 187 -3.32 10.04 3.39
C THR A 187 -4.00 9.06 2.43
N PRO A 188 -3.51 7.81 2.32
CA PRO A 188 -4.20 6.75 1.59
C PRO A 188 -5.35 6.17 2.41
N ASP A 189 -6.09 5.23 1.84
CA ASP A 189 -7.14 4.50 2.54
C ASP A 189 -6.61 3.21 3.18
N ILE A 190 -5.55 2.65 2.60
CA ILE A 190 -4.89 1.40 3.04
C ILE A 190 -3.38 1.56 2.89
N ILE A 191 -2.63 1.04 3.86
CA ILE A 191 -1.16 0.96 3.81
C ILE A 191 -0.74 -0.52 3.92
N THR A 192 0.09 -0.99 3.00
CA THR A 192 0.74 -2.30 3.12
C THR A 192 2.18 -2.13 3.60
N MET A 193 2.64 -3.02 4.48
CA MET A 193 3.94 -2.94 5.09
C MET A 193 4.59 -4.32 5.29
N ALA A 194 5.92 -4.35 5.25
CA ALA A 194 6.75 -5.53 5.56
C ALA A 194 8.20 -5.09 5.83
N LYS A 195 9.18 -5.86 5.42
CA LYS A 195 10.64 -5.57 5.46
C LYS A 195 11.11 -4.91 6.76
N ALA A 196 11.10 -3.58 6.82
CA ALA A 196 11.55 -2.84 7.99
C ALA A 196 10.64 -3.04 9.22
N LEU A 197 9.43 -3.57 9.07
CA LEU A 197 8.55 -3.94 10.18
C LEU A 197 9.26 -4.83 11.21
N THR A 198 10.06 -5.79 10.75
CA THR A 198 10.89 -6.66 11.60
C THR A 198 12.37 -6.55 11.28
N ASN A 199 12.75 -5.54 10.48
CA ASN A 199 14.10 -5.36 9.96
C ASN A 199 14.68 -6.63 9.28
N GLY A 200 13.82 -7.45 8.70
CA GLY A 200 14.18 -8.71 8.02
C GLY A 200 14.60 -9.85 8.94
N SER A 201 14.52 -9.69 10.26
CA SER A 201 14.93 -10.72 11.23
C SER A 201 13.97 -11.93 11.25
N ILE A 202 12.67 -11.68 11.09
CA ILE A 202 11.63 -12.72 11.00
C ILE A 202 10.62 -12.30 9.93
N PRO A 203 10.14 -13.23 9.07
CA PRO A 203 9.12 -12.94 8.07
C PRO A 203 7.85 -12.38 8.72
N MET A 204 7.45 -11.18 8.28
CA MET A 204 6.21 -10.53 8.69
C MET A 204 5.82 -9.46 7.67
N GLY A 205 4.53 -9.20 7.57
CA GLY A 205 3.93 -8.07 6.91
C GLY A 205 2.64 -7.69 7.61
N ALA A 206 2.07 -6.58 7.21
CA ALA A 206 0.79 -6.13 7.70
C ALA A 206 0.06 -5.26 6.66
N VAL A 207 -1.24 -5.14 6.84
CA VAL A 207 -2.11 -4.21 6.12
C VAL A 207 -2.80 -3.36 7.17
N ALA A 208 -2.66 -2.04 7.07
CA ALA A 208 -3.39 -1.10 7.90
C ALA A 208 -4.50 -0.44 7.08
N VAL A 209 -5.68 -0.32 7.65
CA VAL A 209 -6.88 0.21 6.97
C VAL A 209 -7.58 1.27 7.81
N ARG A 210 -8.33 2.16 7.12
CA ARG A 210 -9.18 3.13 7.79
C ARG A 210 -10.33 2.47 8.55
N ASP A 211 -10.81 3.19 9.54
CA ASP A 211 -11.94 2.82 10.41
C ASP A 211 -13.18 2.40 9.62
N ASP A 212 -13.60 3.24 8.67
CA ASP A 212 -14.80 3.00 7.87
C ASP A 212 -14.71 1.75 6.97
N ILE A 213 -13.48 1.39 6.54
CA ILE A 213 -13.25 0.15 5.78
C ILE A 213 -13.41 -1.05 6.71
N TYR A 214 -12.81 -0.99 7.90
CA TYR A 214 -12.92 -2.03 8.89
C TYR A 214 -14.38 -2.23 9.32
N GLU A 215 -15.07 -1.17 9.73
CA GLU A 215 -16.46 -1.20 10.15
C GLU A 215 -17.38 -1.75 9.04
N THR A 216 -17.24 -1.27 7.80
CA THR A 216 -18.04 -1.74 6.68
C THR A 216 -17.90 -3.25 6.45
N VAL A 217 -16.67 -3.77 6.53
CA VAL A 217 -16.40 -5.22 6.32
C VAL A 217 -16.90 -6.04 7.51
N THR A 218 -16.73 -5.55 8.75
CA THR A 218 -17.15 -6.29 9.96
C THR A 218 -18.67 -6.28 10.12
N ASP A 219 -19.33 -5.17 9.86
CA ASP A 219 -20.80 -5.04 9.96
C ASP A 219 -21.55 -5.87 8.90
N ALA A 220 -20.92 -6.14 7.77
CA ALA A 220 -21.48 -6.97 6.72
C ALA A 220 -21.44 -8.48 7.06
N SER A 221 -20.80 -8.87 8.16
CA SER A 221 -20.75 -10.27 8.56
C SER A 221 -22.16 -10.78 8.96
N ALA A 222 -22.48 -12.04 8.61
CA ALA A 222 -23.69 -12.67 9.13
C ALA A 222 -23.59 -12.78 10.66
N MET A 223 -24.70 -12.56 11.37
CA MET A 223 -24.77 -12.55 12.84
C MET A 223 -23.95 -13.68 13.47
N GLY A 224 -22.86 -13.35 14.17
CA GLY A 224 -21.96 -14.29 14.83
C GLY A 224 -21.02 -15.06 13.91
N GLY A 225 -20.92 -14.65 12.64
CA GLY A 225 -19.98 -15.20 11.67
C GLY A 225 -18.57 -14.57 11.73
N ILE A 226 -17.68 -15.10 10.91
CA ILE A 226 -16.36 -14.53 10.70
C ILE A 226 -16.51 -13.33 9.75
N GLU A 227 -15.99 -12.16 10.15
CA GLU A 227 -16.15 -10.91 9.45
C GLU A 227 -15.46 -10.93 8.06
N LEU A 228 -14.28 -11.51 8.00
CA LEU A 228 -13.52 -11.67 6.76
C LEU A 228 -12.96 -13.10 6.68
N PHE A 229 -13.47 -13.92 5.73
CA PHE A 229 -12.97 -15.29 5.51
C PHE A 229 -11.61 -15.27 4.82
N HIS A 230 -10.63 -14.70 5.51
CA HIS A 230 -9.25 -14.57 5.07
C HIS A 230 -8.29 -14.55 6.25
N GLY A 231 -7.18 -15.23 6.12
CA GLY A 231 -6.11 -15.26 7.11
C GLY A 231 -5.06 -16.29 6.76
N TYR A 232 -3.90 -16.15 7.36
CA TYR A 232 -2.79 -17.08 7.20
C TYR A 232 -2.51 -17.76 8.54
N THR A 233 -2.10 -19.03 8.52
CA THR A 233 -1.85 -19.83 9.72
C THR A 233 -0.84 -19.16 10.66
N TYR A 234 0.13 -18.43 10.11
CA TYR A 234 1.18 -17.76 10.88
C TYR A 234 0.98 -16.25 11.05
N SER A 235 -0.19 -15.71 10.72
CA SER A 235 -0.51 -14.30 10.99
C SER A 235 -0.35 -13.96 12.47
N GLY A 236 0.35 -12.86 12.76
CA GLY A 236 0.57 -12.42 14.13
C GLY A 236 1.43 -13.38 14.96
N HIS A 237 2.36 -14.12 14.32
CA HIS A 237 3.25 -15.06 15.00
C HIS A 237 4.00 -14.38 16.17
N PRO A 238 3.98 -14.97 17.40
CA PRO A 238 4.53 -14.32 18.59
C PRO A 238 5.97 -13.83 18.44
N ALA A 239 6.85 -14.64 17.85
CA ALA A 239 8.24 -14.24 17.66
C ALA A 239 8.38 -13.10 16.63
N ALA A 240 7.54 -13.08 15.58
CA ALA A 240 7.53 -11.99 14.62
C ALA A 240 7.01 -10.69 15.23
N CYS A 241 5.96 -10.77 16.06
CA CYS A 241 5.45 -9.62 16.80
C CYS A 241 6.51 -9.06 17.77
N ALA A 242 7.23 -9.93 18.49
CA ALA A 242 8.33 -9.53 19.37
C ALA A 242 9.45 -8.83 18.59
N ALA A 243 9.82 -9.36 17.42
CA ALA A 243 10.83 -8.76 16.57
C ALA A 243 10.37 -7.38 16.02
N GLY A 244 9.10 -7.26 15.65
CA GLY A 244 8.50 -5.99 15.22
C GLY A 244 8.55 -4.94 16.33
N LEU A 245 8.10 -5.29 17.53
CA LEU A 245 8.17 -4.42 18.71
C LEU A 245 9.60 -3.97 19.02
N ALA A 246 10.56 -4.90 18.98
CA ALA A 246 11.97 -4.56 19.19
C ALA A 246 12.52 -3.63 18.09
N SER A 247 12.16 -3.86 16.82
CA SER A 247 12.56 -2.97 15.72
C SER A 247 12.01 -1.56 15.89
N LEU A 248 10.71 -1.42 16.25
CA LEU A 248 10.09 -0.12 16.48
C LEU A 248 10.70 0.60 17.68
N ALA A 249 11.05 -0.13 18.75
CA ALA A 249 11.76 0.45 19.90
C ALA A 249 13.12 1.03 19.49
N ILE A 250 13.92 0.28 18.73
CA ILE A 250 15.22 0.72 18.22
C ILE A 250 15.09 1.97 17.34
N TYR A 251 14.12 1.97 16.41
CA TYR A 251 13.89 3.13 15.54
C TYR A 251 13.62 4.41 16.32
N ARG A 252 12.85 4.29 17.41
CA ARG A 252 12.53 5.42 18.30
C ARG A 252 13.72 5.82 19.16
N GLU A 253 14.39 4.85 19.80
CA GLU A 253 15.51 5.09 20.71
C GLU A 253 16.73 5.71 20.00
N GLU A 254 16.97 5.32 18.74
CA GLU A 254 18.08 5.83 17.94
C GLU A 254 17.69 7.02 17.04
N GLY A 255 16.42 7.49 17.08
CA GLY A 255 15.93 8.62 16.27
C GLY A 255 16.03 8.38 14.77
N LEU A 256 15.80 7.12 14.30
CA LEU A 256 16.09 6.75 12.92
C LEU A 256 15.10 7.37 11.91
N PHE A 257 13.91 7.74 12.33
CA PHE A 257 12.96 8.45 11.48
C PHE A 257 13.45 9.85 11.12
N ASP A 258 13.95 10.59 12.12
CA ASP A 258 14.51 11.94 11.93
C ASP A 258 15.82 11.90 11.14
N ARG A 259 16.68 10.92 11.44
CA ARG A 259 17.93 10.73 10.73
C ARG A 259 17.76 10.55 9.22
N ALA A 260 16.69 9.90 8.77
CA ALA A 260 16.43 9.74 7.34
C ALA A 260 16.21 11.09 6.64
N GLN A 261 15.57 12.04 7.31
CA GLN A 261 15.40 13.42 6.80
C GLN A 261 16.73 14.18 6.73
N GLU A 262 17.61 14.01 7.73
CA GLU A 262 18.92 14.66 7.75
C GLU A 262 19.86 14.15 6.64
N MET A 263 19.63 12.93 6.14
CA MET A 263 20.48 12.29 5.12
C MET A 263 19.95 12.47 3.69
N ALA A 264 18.78 13.03 3.50
CA ALA A 264 18.16 13.27 2.20
C ALA A 264 18.64 14.59 1.59
#